data_df721acdc0c4c4f431a24b45bb084b68
#
_entry.id   df721acdc0c4c4f431a24b45bb084b68
#
_cell.length_a   1.000
_cell.length_b   1.000
_cell.length_c   1.000
_cell.angle_alpha   90.00
_cell.angle_beta   90.00
_cell.angle_gamma   90.00
#
_symmetry.space_group_name_H-M   'P 1'
#
loop_
_entity.id
_entity.type
_entity.pdbx_description
1 polymer ?
#
loop_
_entity_poly.entity_id
_entity_poly.type
_entity_poly.pdbx_seq_one_letter_code
_entity_poly.pdbx_strand_id
1 'polypeptide(L)'
;MIVADSPLLKPYRGWPAILDSNLLLLQWCFSFDPSLVSSFKRLNSFQSEDCELLSDTLKVFSSLKTTPHVLTEVSNLANALPRWIKDDWSEHFSRQIQVISEEWSPAAAIATNDFMHLGLTDAALAHLAKTNVILTLDFPLSNSLESQKLKVINFTHLRSLWLE
;
A
#
# COMPACT_ATOMS: atom_id res chain seq x y z
N MET A 1 18.83 4.62 12.66
CA MET A 1 18.18 5.81 12.04
C MET A 1 16.71 5.79 12.42
N ILE A 2 16.14 6.92 12.82
CA ILE A 2 14.69 7.00 13.03
C ILE A 2 14.03 7.04 11.65
N VAL A 3 13.06 6.18 11.38
CA VAL A 3 12.38 6.06 10.06
C VAL A 3 11.89 7.42 9.57
N ALA A 4 11.32 8.22 10.47
CA ALA A 4 10.80 9.55 10.16
C ALA A 4 11.86 10.56 9.66
N ASP A 5 13.15 10.32 9.90
CA ASP A 5 14.24 11.19 9.47
C ASP A 5 14.87 10.75 8.14
N SER A 6 14.35 9.68 7.55
CA SER A 6 14.76 9.22 6.23
C SER A 6 14.60 10.34 5.19
N PRO A 7 15.61 10.58 4.34
CA PRO A 7 15.52 11.57 3.27
C PRO A 7 14.37 11.28 2.29
N LEU A 8 13.94 10.02 2.16
CA LEU A 8 12.81 9.64 1.31
C LEU A 8 11.45 10.02 1.92
N LEU A 9 11.34 10.05 3.25
CA LEU A 9 10.08 10.32 3.95
C LEU A 9 9.92 11.78 4.37
N LYS A 10 11.04 12.44 4.66
CA LYS A 10 11.05 13.83 5.17
C LYS A 10 10.23 14.82 4.32
N PRO A 11 10.25 14.78 2.97
CA PRO A 11 9.45 15.68 2.14
C PRO A 11 7.94 15.48 2.26
N TYR A 12 7.52 14.30 2.73
CA TYR A 12 6.12 13.89 2.75
C TYR A 12 5.52 13.84 4.16
N ARG A 13 6.25 14.29 5.17
CA ARG A 13 5.75 14.32 6.56
C ARG A 13 4.45 15.11 6.66
N GLY A 14 3.44 14.49 7.26
CA GLY A 14 2.12 15.10 7.44
C GLY A 14 1.20 15.06 6.22
N TRP A 15 1.65 14.52 5.08
CA TRP A 15 0.77 14.23 3.95
C TRP A 15 -0.08 12.99 4.20
N PRO A 16 -1.28 12.88 3.61
CA PRO A 16 -1.99 11.62 3.58
C PRO A 16 -1.30 10.62 2.65
N ALA A 17 -1.38 9.34 2.96
CA ALA A 17 -0.77 8.27 2.17
C ALA A 17 -1.79 7.22 1.73
N ILE A 18 -1.52 6.59 0.59
CA ILE A 18 -2.23 5.43 0.08
C ILE A 18 -1.21 4.33 -0.19
N LEU A 19 -1.48 3.14 0.31
CA LEU A 19 -0.71 1.94 -0.01
C LEU A 19 -1.23 1.28 -1.28
N ASP A 20 -0.34 0.73 -2.08
CA ASP A 20 -0.74 -0.23 -3.10
C ASP A 20 -1.34 -1.49 -2.47
N SER A 21 -1.96 -2.34 -3.29
CA SER A 21 -2.68 -3.52 -2.81
C SER A 21 -1.79 -4.51 -2.07
N ASN A 22 -0.54 -4.68 -2.49
CA ASN A 22 0.40 -5.60 -1.84
C ASN A 22 0.84 -5.11 -0.47
N LEU A 23 1.14 -3.82 -0.32
CA LEU A 23 1.52 -3.23 0.96
C LEU A 23 0.32 -3.14 1.92
N LEU A 24 -0.89 -2.87 1.41
CA LEU A 24 -2.09 -2.87 2.25
C LEU A 24 -2.41 -4.29 2.74
N LEU A 25 -2.30 -5.30 1.87
CA LEU A 25 -2.44 -6.70 2.26
C LEU A 25 -1.41 -7.08 3.34
N LEU A 26 -0.14 -6.71 3.16
CA LEU A 26 0.92 -6.94 4.16
C LEU A 26 0.54 -6.32 5.51
N GLN A 27 0.18 -5.03 5.51
CA GLN A 27 -0.16 -4.30 6.73
C GLN A 27 -1.34 -4.92 7.47
N TRP A 28 -2.39 -5.31 6.74
CA TRP A 28 -3.58 -5.88 7.36
C TRP A 28 -3.41 -7.34 7.78
N CYS A 29 -2.64 -8.15 7.04
CA CYS A 29 -2.28 -9.49 7.48
C CYS A 29 -1.40 -9.45 8.74
N PHE A 30 -0.41 -8.56 8.79
CA PHE A 30 0.45 -8.40 9.95
C PHE A 30 -0.33 -7.95 11.20
N SER A 31 -1.27 -7.01 11.04
CA SER A 31 -2.11 -6.56 12.15
C SER A 31 -3.13 -7.60 12.61
N PHE A 32 -3.55 -8.51 11.72
CA PHE A 32 -4.48 -9.59 12.04
C PHE A 32 -3.76 -10.76 12.74
N ASP A 33 -2.72 -11.28 12.12
CA ASP A 33 -1.88 -12.37 12.62
C ASP A 33 -0.48 -12.27 11.99
N PRO A 34 0.54 -11.84 12.76
CA PRO A 34 1.91 -11.71 12.26
C PRO A 34 2.47 -12.99 11.63
N SER A 35 2.00 -14.17 12.04
CA SER A 35 2.46 -15.45 11.47
C SER A 35 2.08 -15.62 9.99
N LEU A 36 1.09 -14.89 9.52
CA LEU A 36 0.70 -14.89 8.10
C LEU A 36 1.80 -14.36 7.18
N VAL A 37 2.66 -13.47 7.66
CA VAL A 37 3.74 -12.91 6.85
C VAL A 37 4.68 -14.01 6.35
N SER A 38 4.97 -15.00 7.17
CA SER A 38 5.83 -16.12 6.80
C SER A 38 5.09 -17.30 6.17
N SER A 39 3.80 -17.48 6.48
CA SER A 39 3.02 -18.65 6.06
C SER A 39 2.16 -18.41 4.81
N PHE A 40 1.78 -17.18 4.55
CA PHE A 40 0.99 -16.84 3.38
C PHE A 40 1.89 -16.60 2.16
N LYS A 41 1.79 -17.46 1.15
CA LYS A 41 2.67 -17.45 -0.03
C LYS A 41 2.83 -16.06 -0.69
N ARG A 42 1.80 -15.24 -0.70
CA ARG A 42 1.84 -13.91 -1.30
C ARG A 42 2.70 -12.92 -0.52
N LEU A 43 2.99 -13.20 0.74
CA LEU A 43 3.77 -12.36 1.63
C LEU A 43 5.15 -12.94 1.94
N ASN A 44 5.52 -14.08 1.36
CA ASN A 44 6.76 -14.80 1.67
C ASN A 44 8.06 -14.05 1.29
N SER A 45 7.97 -12.96 0.53
CA SER A 45 9.10 -12.07 0.24
C SER A 45 9.35 -11.03 1.33
N PHE A 46 8.49 -10.97 2.34
CA PHE A 46 8.61 -10.05 3.46
C PHE A 46 9.09 -10.76 4.72
N GLN A 47 9.77 -9.98 5.57
CA GLN A 47 10.19 -10.38 6.90
C GLN A 47 9.44 -9.55 7.95
N SER A 48 9.53 -9.92 9.22
CA SER A 48 8.93 -9.15 10.32
C SER A 48 9.44 -7.70 10.36
N GLU A 49 10.71 -7.51 10.07
CA GLU A 49 11.37 -6.21 10.01
C GLU A 49 10.76 -5.29 8.93
N ASP A 50 10.31 -5.86 7.81
CA ASP A 50 9.59 -5.11 6.76
C ASP A 50 8.24 -4.60 7.27
N CYS A 51 7.56 -5.40 8.07
CA CYS A 51 6.27 -5.02 8.66
C CYS A 51 6.44 -3.92 9.71
N GLU A 52 7.48 -4.00 10.52
CA GLU A 52 7.84 -2.96 11.49
C GLU A 52 8.22 -1.67 10.76
N LEU A 53 9.07 -1.75 9.73
CA LEU A 53 9.44 -0.62 8.88
C LEU A 53 8.21 0.03 8.24
N LEU A 54 7.28 -0.76 7.68
CA LEU A 54 6.05 -0.24 7.11
C LEU A 54 5.19 0.46 8.17
N SER A 55 5.02 -0.17 9.32
CA SER A 55 4.24 0.38 10.43
C SER A 55 4.83 1.71 10.93
N ASP A 56 6.15 1.81 11.05
CA ASP A 56 6.83 3.05 11.44
C ASP A 56 6.77 4.11 10.35
N THR A 57 6.87 3.70 9.08
CA THR A 57 6.69 4.58 7.93
C THR A 57 5.31 5.23 7.94
N LEU A 58 4.26 4.46 8.23
CA LEU A 58 2.89 4.97 8.26
C LEU A 58 2.67 6.05 9.32
N LYS A 59 3.42 6.05 10.42
CA LYS A 59 3.36 7.09 11.47
C LYS A 59 3.83 8.48 11.01
N VAL A 60 4.56 8.56 9.89
CA VAL A 60 5.04 9.82 9.30
C VAL A 60 3.91 10.61 8.63
N PHE A 61 2.89 9.91 8.16
CA PHE A 61 1.77 10.48 7.42
C PHE A 61 0.64 10.93 8.35
N SER A 62 -0.16 11.89 7.88
CA SER A 62 -1.31 12.39 8.65
C SER A 62 -2.46 11.40 8.73
N SER A 63 -2.63 10.59 7.70
CA SER A 63 -3.67 9.56 7.62
C SER A 63 -3.32 8.52 6.56
N LEU A 64 -3.83 7.30 6.75
CA LEU A 64 -3.84 6.27 5.72
C LEU A 64 -5.21 6.28 5.04
N LYS A 65 -5.17 6.31 3.71
CA LYS A 65 -6.37 6.26 2.86
C LYS A 65 -6.29 5.08 1.91
N THR A 66 -7.39 4.76 1.27
CA THR A 66 -7.49 3.70 0.27
C THR A 66 -8.45 4.06 -0.86
N THR A 67 -8.62 3.17 -1.82
CA THR A 67 -9.60 3.28 -2.92
C THR A 67 -10.40 2.00 -3.04
N PRO A 68 -11.61 2.03 -3.64
CA PRO A 68 -12.37 0.81 -3.93
C PRO A 68 -11.58 -0.19 -4.79
N HIS A 69 -10.74 0.31 -5.70
CA HIS A 69 -9.89 -0.53 -6.56
C HIS A 69 -8.87 -1.32 -5.76
N VAL A 70 -8.14 -0.65 -4.86
CA VAL A 70 -7.17 -1.29 -3.95
C VAL A 70 -7.88 -2.30 -3.05
N LEU A 71 -9.02 -1.94 -2.45
CA LEU A 71 -9.78 -2.84 -1.57
C LEU A 71 -10.25 -4.09 -2.30
N THR A 72 -10.76 -3.94 -3.53
CA THR A 72 -11.18 -5.06 -4.37
C THR A 72 -10.01 -5.99 -4.68
N GLU A 73 -8.85 -5.44 -5.01
CA GLU A 73 -7.66 -6.21 -5.30
C GLU A 73 -7.14 -6.94 -4.06
N VAL A 74 -7.08 -6.28 -2.90
CA VAL A 74 -6.73 -6.91 -1.61
C VAL A 74 -7.69 -8.06 -1.29
N SER A 75 -9.00 -7.87 -1.46
CA SER A 75 -10.01 -8.91 -1.29
C SER A 75 -9.74 -10.13 -2.20
N ASN A 76 -9.42 -9.88 -3.47
CA ASN A 76 -9.09 -10.94 -4.42
C ASN A 76 -7.79 -11.68 -4.07
N LEU A 77 -6.76 -10.95 -3.64
CA LEU A 77 -5.50 -11.54 -3.20
C LEU A 77 -5.69 -12.42 -1.95
N ALA A 78 -6.53 -11.99 -1.03
CA ALA A 78 -6.85 -12.70 0.21
C ALA A 78 -7.65 -14.00 -0.03
N ASN A 79 -8.23 -14.20 -1.21
CA ASN A 79 -8.88 -15.46 -1.55
C ASN A 79 -7.94 -16.67 -1.52
N ALA A 80 -6.64 -16.46 -1.60
CA ALA A 80 -5.63 -17.52 -1.48
C ALA A 80 -5.30 -17.90 -0.02
N LEU A 81 -5.88 -17.22 0.98
CA LEU A 81 -5.75 -17.60 2.39
C LEU A 81 -6.38 -18.98 2.66
N PRO A 82 -5.84 -19.73 3.64
CA PRO A 82 -6.40 -21.01 4.05
C PRO A 82 -7.87 -20.89 4.51
N ARG A 83 -8.66 -21.90 4.21
CA ARG A 83 -10.10 -21.92 4.53
C ARG A 83 -10.41 -21.69 6.02
N TRP A 84 -9.58 -22.24 6.89
CA TRP A 84 -9.79 -22.18 8.34
C TRP A 84 -9.58 -20.78 8.94
N ILE A 85 -8.99 -19.84 8.21
CA ILE A 85 -8.77 -18.45 8.66
C ILE A 85 -9.66 -17.44 7.90
N LYS A 86 -10.33 -17.86 6.82
CA LYS A 86 -11.04 -16.94 5.92
C LYS A 86 -12.15 -16.15 6.59
N ASP A 87 -12.91 -16.76 7.47
CA ASP A 87 -14.05 -16.10 8.12
C ASP A 87 -13.54 -15.02 9.09
N ASP A 88 -12.55 -15.35 9.92
CA ASP A 88 -11.93 -14.40 10.86
C ASP A 88 -11.22 -13.27 10.11
N TRP A 89 -10.54 -13.59 9.02
CA TRP A 89 -9.93 -12.59 8.14
C TRP A 89 -10.98 -11.67 7.52
N SER A 90 -12.09 -12.23 7.03
CA SER A 90 -13.16 -11.44 6.41
C SER A 90 -13.80 -10.46 7.40
N GLU A 91 -13.95 -10.88 8.65
CA GLU A 91 -14.41 -10.01 9.73
C GLU A 91 -13.40 -8.90 10.03
N HIS A 92 -12.12 -9.24 10.14
CA HIS A 92 -11.04 -8.26 10.31
C HIS A 92 -11.01 -7.25 9.16
N PHE A 93 -11.04 -7.75 7.92
CA PHE A 93 -11.06 -6.93 6.70
C PHE A 93 -12.26 -5.97 6.69
N SER A 94 -13.44 -6.46 7.03
CA SER A 94 -14.65 -5.63 7.13
C SER A 94 -14.49 -4.51 8.16
N ARG A 95 -13.93 -4.81 9.34
CA ARG A 95 -13.64 -3.80 10.37
C ARG A 95 -12.65 -2.75 9.87
N GLN A 96 -11.60 -3.15 9.15
CA GLN A 96 -10.62 -2.20 8.59
C GLN A 96 -11.25 -1.27 7.56
N ILE A 97 -12.12 -1.79 6.67
CA ILE A 97 -12.85 -0.97 5.70
C ILE A 97 -13.71 0.10 6.38
N GLN A 98 -14.36 -0.25 7.50
CA GLN A 98 -15.26 0.67 8.20
C GLN A 98 -14.54 1.87 8.84
N VAL A 99 -13.23 1.78 9.07
CA VAL A 99 -12.47 2.84 9.76
C VAL A 99 -11.47 3.58 8.84
N ILE A 100 -11.05 2.96 7.72
CA ILE A 100 -10.13 3.62 6.79
C ILE A 100 -10.87 4.65 5.93
N SER A 101 -10.22 5.79 5.69
CA SER A 101 -10.76 6.79 4.76
C SER A 101 -10.63 6.31 3.32
N GLU A 102 -11.71 6.39 2.57
CA GLU A 102 -11.76 6.02 1.16
C GLU A 102 -11.79 7.25 0.27
N GLU A 103 -10.93 7.27 -0.75
CA GLU A 103 -10.99 8.23 -1.85
C GLU A 103 -11.49 7.54 -3.12
N TRP A 104 -12.42 8.20 -3.78
CA TRP A 104 -13.07 7.64 -4.95
C TRP A 104 -12.87 8.52 -6.18
N SER A 105 -12.60 7.88 -7.32
CA SER A 105 -12.52 8.52 -8.63
C SER A 105 -13.34 7.72 -9.63
N PRO A 106 -14.17 8.36 -10.46
CA PRO A 106 -14.89 7.65 -11.51
C PRO A 106 -13.92 6.93 -12.44
N ALA A 107 -14.23 5.69 -12.82
CA ALA A 107 -13.38 4.89 -13.71
C ALA A 107 -13.09 5.63 -15.04
N ALA A 108 -14.07 6.37 -15.58
CA ALA A 108 -13.87 7.17 -16.78
C ALA A 108 -12.83 8.29 -16.63
N ALA A 109 -12.67 8.83 -15.42
CA ALA A 109 -11.68 9.88 -15.15
C ALA A 109 -10.25 9.34 -15.03
N ILE A 110 -10.10 8.07 -14.69
CA ILE A 110 -8.80 7.39 -14.53
C ILE A 110 -8.42 6.51 -15.72
N ALA A 111 -9.33 6.28 -16.67
CA ALA A 111 -9.08 5.56 -17.92
C ALA A 111 -8.28 6.43 -18.90
N THR A 112 -7.07 6.81 -18.50
CA THR A 112 -6.14 7.69 -19.23
C THR A 112 -4.98 6.86 -19.83
N ASN A 113 -3.93 7.52 -20.30
CA ASN A 113 -2.72 6.85 -20.79
C ASN A 113 -2.08 5.94 -19.73
N ASP A 114 -2.14 6.31 -18.45
CA ASP A 114 -1.61 5.47 -17.36
C ASP A 114 -2.36 4.14 -17.27
N PHE A 115 -3.68 4.13 -17.48
CA PHE A 115 -4.46 2.89 -17.51
C PHE A 115 -3.98 1.90 -18.57
N MET A 116 -3.61 2.38 -19.77
CA MET A 116 -3.17 1.52 -20.86
C MET A 116 -1.87 0.76 -20.55
N HIS A 117 -1.05 1.31 -19.65
CA HIS A 117 0.26 0.76 -19.30
C HIS A 117 0.27 0.08 -17.94
N LEU A 118 -0.52 0.56 -16.98
CA LEU A 118 -0.44 0.18 -15.58
C LEU A 118 -1.66 -0.63 -15.09
N GLY A 119 -2.80 -0.56 -15.79
CA GLY A 119 -4.07 -1.11 -15.34
C GLY A 119 -4.87 -0.13 -14.45
N LEU A 120 -6.11 -0.53 -14.12
CA LEU A 120 -7.08 0.40 -13.53
C LEU A 120 -6.75 0.78 -12.08
N THR A 121 -6.29 -0.15 -11.27
CA THR A 121 -5.92 0.12 -9.87
C THR A 121 -4.77 1.12 -9.79
N ASP A 122 -3.71 0.90 -10.58
CA ASP A 122 -2.54 1.79 -10.59
C ASP A 122 -2.85 3.13 -11.25
N ALA A 123 -3.75 3.17 -12.24
CA ALA A 123 -4.24 4.43 -12.80
C ALA A 123 -5.04 5.26 -11.76
N ALA A 124 -5.80 4.60 -10.89
CA ALA A 124 -6.46 5.26 -9.78
C ALA A 124 -5.44 5.84 -8.78
N LEU A 125 -4.40 5.07 -8.44
CA LEU A 125 -3.31 5.54 -7.59
C LEU A 125 -2.56 6.73 -8.22
N ALA A 126 -2.27 6.66 -9.52
CA ALA A 126 -1.63 7.75 -10.25
C ALA A 126 -2.48 9.04 -10.21
N HIS A 127 -3.78 8.92 -10.40
CA HIS A 127 -4.69 10.06 -10.30
C HIS A 127 -4.65 10.72 -8.92
N LEU A 128 -4.61 9.93 -7.85
CA LEU A 128 -4.62 10.39 -6.46
C LEU A 128 -3.24 10.82 -5.94
N ALA A 129 -2.15 10.52 -6.65
CA ALA A 129 -0.79 10.93 -6.29
C ALA A 129 -0.57 12.46 -6.32
N LYS A 130 -1.50 13.21 -6.84
CA LYS A 130 -1.51 14.69 -6.78
C LYS A 130 -1.74 15.21 -5.36
N THR A 131 -2.56 14.53 -4.59
CA THR A 131 -3.01 14.94 -3.25
C THR A 131 -2.60 13.99 -2.14
N ASN A 132 -2.10 12.81 -2.48
CA ASN A 132 -1.66 11.78 -1.54
C ASN A 132 -0.25 11.29 -1.91
N VAL A 133 0.46 10.72 -0.96
CA VAL A 133 1.71 10.00 -1.20
C VAL A 133 1.38 8.54 -1.47
N ILE A 134 1.82 8.02 -2.60
CA ILE A 134 1.63 6.60 -2.94
C ILE A 134 2.82 5.81 -2.44
N LEU A 135 2.59 4.80 -1.61
CA LEU A 135 3.60 3.82 -1.24
C LEU A 135 3.35 2.56 -2.07
N THR A 136 4.36 2.10 -2.78
CA THR A 136 4.26 0.95 -3.67
C THR A 136 5.53 0.11 -3.70
N LEU A 137 5.38 -1.17 -4.06
CA LEU A 137 6.48 -2.06 -4.44
C LEU A 137 6.64 -2.14 -5.97
N ASP A 138 5.66 -1.63 -6.69
CA ASP A 138 5.63 -1.72 -8.15
C ASP A 138 6.59 -0.70 -8.78
N PHE A 139 7.61 -1.21 -9.48
CA PHE A 139 8.61 -0.39 -10.14
C PHE A 139 8.04 0.42 -11.33
N PRO A 140 7.25 -0.17 -12.25
CA PRO A 140 6.56 0.57 -13.30
C PRO A 140 5.71 1.72 -12.77
N LEU A 141 4.91 1.49 -11.74
CA LEU A 141 4.10 2.53 -11.12
C LEU A 141 4.97 3.63 -10.51
N SER A 142 5.96 3.29 -9.68
CA SER A 142 6.81 4.30 -9.04
C SER A 142 7.58 5.13 -10.07
N ASN A 143 8.15 4.51 -11.11
CA ASN A 143 8.86 5.23 -12.17
C ASN A 143 7.93 6.16 -12.95
N SER A 144 6.71 5.72 -13.26
CA SER A 144 5.72 6.56 -13.93
C SER A 144 5.37 7.80 -13.09
N LEU A 145 5.12 7.61 -11.80
CA LEU A 145 4.78 8.72 -10.89
C LEU A 145 5.95 9.68 -10.68
N GLU A 146 7.17 9.16 -10.52
CA GLU A 146 8.39 9.96 -10.40
C GLU A 146 8.64 10.81 -11.65
N SER A 147 8.47 10.23 -12.84
CA SER A 147 8.64 10.95 -14.11
C SER A 147 7.64 12.11 -14.27
N GLN A 148 6.46 11.97 -13.69
CA GLN A 148 5.42 13.00 -13.65
C GLN A 148 5.58 13.97 -12.46
N LYS A 149 6.62 13.82 -11.63
CA LYS A 149 6.86 14.59 -10.40
C LYS A 149 5.71 14.50 -9.40
N LEU A 150 5.04 13.35 -9.37
CA LEU A 150 3.99 13.03 -8.42
C LEU A 150 4.58 12.42 -7.14
N LYS A 151 3.77 12.39 -6.08
CA LYS A 151 4.23 11.96 -4.75
C LYS A 151 4.21 10.43 -4.66
N VAL A 152 5.38 9.83 -4.67
CA VAL A 152 5.52 8.38 -4.58
C VAL A 152 6.74 8.00 -3.75
N ILE A 153 6.65 6.88 -3.07
CA ILE A 153 7.76 6.24 -2.38
C ILE A 153 7.75 4.76 -2.78
N ASN A 154 8.84 4.32 -3.41
CA ASN A 154 9.05 2.90 -3.60
C ASN A 154 9.55 2.28 -2.29
N PHE A 155 8.77 1.36 -1.74
CA PHE A 155 9.08 0.74 -0.45
C PHE A 155 10.35 -0.10 -0.49
N THR A 156 10.74 -0.62 -1.65
CA THR A 156 12.03 -1.33 -1.82
C THR A 156 13.22 -0.40 -1.53
N HIS A 157 13.13 0.87 -1.90
CA HIS A 157 14.19 1.84 -1.58
C HIS A 157 14.26 2.14 -0.08
N LEU A 158 13.12 2.20 0.62
CA LEU A 158 13.11 2.31 2.08
C LEU A 158 13.75 1.10 2.75
N ARG A 159 13.42 -0.12 2.28
CA ARG A 159 14.03 -1.37 2.79
C ARG A 159 15.56 -1.34 2.66
N SER A 160 16.07 -0.94 1.51
CA SER A 160 17.52 -0.87 1.27
C SER A 160 18.21 0.09 2.22
N LEU A 161 17.62 1.26 2.47
CA LEU A 161 18.20 2.25 3.41
C LEU A 161 18.12 1.81 4.87
N TRP A 162 17.17 0.94 5.21
CA TRP A 162 16.96 0.50 6.59
C TRP A 162 17.83 -0.71 6.97
N LEU A 163 18.13 -1.57 6.00
CA LEU A 163 18.90 -2.80 6.21
C LEU A 163 20.42 -2.61 6.05
N GLU A 164 20.88 -1.41 5.67
CA GLU A 164 22.29 -0.98 5.70
C GLU A 164 22.67 -0.41 7.08
#